data_833f156704cae3575982cd3626345a64
#
_entry.id   833f156704cae3575982cd3626345a64
#
_cell.length_a   1.000
_cell.length_b   1.000
_cell.length_c   1.000
_cell.angle_alpha   90.00
_cell.angle_beta   90.00
_cell.angle_gamma   90.00
#
_symmetry.space_group_name_H-M   'P 1'
#
loop_
_entity.id
_entity.type
_entity.pdbx_description
1 polymer ?
#
loop_
_entity_poly.entity_id
_entity_poly.type
_entity_poly.pdbx_seq_one_letter_code
_entity_poly.pdbx_strand_id
1 'polypeptide(L)' 'DEEKFYSMFKAALSKFRGELRDNDSGDWSKEARDWCVSVGLFAGNGTTDGGEANMMWEDFLTREQAAQLFYRFAKTHGLV' A
#
# COMPACT_ATOMS: atom_id res chain seq x y z
N ASP A 1 -26.69 13.12 -12.04
CA ASP A 1 -25.97 13.13 -13.31
C ASP A 1 -24.61 12.45 -13.18
N GLU A 2 -23.91 12.25 -14.29
CA GLU A 2 -22.64 11.54 -14.30
C GLU A 2 -21.57 12.21 -13.46
N GLU A 3 -21.48 13.52 -13.49
CA GLU A 3 -20.46 14.25 -12.74
C GLU A 3 -20.68 14.11 -11.25
N LYS A 4 -21.92 14.22 -10.82
CA LYS A 4 -22.26 14.06 -9.41
C LYS A 4 -21.98 12.64 -8.93
N PHE A 5 -22.39 11.65 -9.74
CA PHE A 5 -22.13 10.25 -9.43
C PHE A 5 -20.63 9.99 -9.31
N TYR A 6 -19.86 10.50 -10.26
CA TYR A 6 -18.40 10.31 -10.26
C TYR A 6 -17.74 10.95 -9.04
N SER A 7 -18.18 12.15 -8.66
CA SER A 7 -17.67 12.81 -7.46
C SER A 7 -17.97 12.00 -6.22
N MET A 8 -19.18 11.46 -6.12
CA MET A 8 -19.57 10.60 -5.00
C MET A 8 -18.75 9.32 -4.96
N PHE A 9 -18.52 8.71 -6.13
CA PHE A 9 -17.73 7.50 -6.25
C PHE A 9 -16.28 7.74 -5.77
N LYS A 10 -15.66 8.83 -6.20
CA LYS A 10 -14.29 9.15 -5.78
C LYS A 10 -14.21 9.36 -4.27
N ALA A 11 -15.17 10.06 -3.69
CA ALA A 11 -15.19 10.30 -2.26
C ALA A 11 -15.37 8.98 -1.50
N ALA A 12 -16.26 8.12 -1.97
CA ALA A 12 -16.50 6.82 -1.35
C ALA A 12 -15.26 5.91 -1.47
N LEU A 13 -14.60 5.91 -2.63
CA LEU A 13 -13.40 5.11 -2.83
C LEU A 13 -12.25 5.56 -1.91
N SER A 14 -12.07 6.86 -1.78
CA SER A 14 -11.05 7.42 -0.90
C SER A 14 -11.29 6.99 0.55
N LYS A 15 -12.54 7.07 0.99
CA LYS A 15 -12.92 6.63 2.33
C LYS A 15 -12.66 5.14 2.52
N PHE A 16 -13.04 4.33 1.57
CA PHE A 16 -12.84 2.88 1.62
C PHE A 16 -11.36 2.54 1.74
N ARG A 17 -10.52 3.18 0.91
CA ARG A 17 -9.08 2.93 0.94
C ARG A 17 -8.47 3.28 2.29
N GLY A 18 -8.98 4.30 2.95
CA GLY A 18 -8.52 4.69 4.27
C GLY A 18 -8.88 3.69 5.36
N GLU A 19 -9.81 2.77 5.10
CA GLU A 19 -10.24 1.75 6.05
C GLU A 19 -9.51 0.42 5.91
N LEU A 20 -8.69 0.24 4.88
CA LEU A 20 -7.98 -1.01 4.66
C LEU A 20 -6.91 -1.26 5.73
N ARG A 21 -6.73 -2.53 6.10
CA ARG A 21 -5.86 -2.93 7.20
C ARG A 21 -5.06 -4.18 6.87
N ASP A 22 -4.03 -4.44 7.67
CA ASP A 22 -3.13 -5.56 7.49
C ASP A 22 -3.79 -6.93 7.58
N ASN A 23 -4.81 -7.04 8.44
CA ASN A 23 -5.44 -8.31 8.72
C ASN A 23 -6.20 -8.90 7.52
N ASP A 24 -6.31 -8.14 6.45
CA ASP A 24 -6.98 -8.60 5.24
C ASP A 24 -6.02 -9.25 4.24
N SER A 25 -4.72 -9.31 4.56
CA SER A 25 -3.74 -9.90 3.66
C SER A 25 -3.81 -11.43 3.67
N GLY A 26 -3.49 -12.04 2.52
CA GLY A 26 -3.51 -13.50 2.39
C GLY A 26 -2.22 -14.16 2.88
N ASP A 27 -2.31 -15.43 3.27
CA ASP A 27 -1.14 -16.19 3.73
C ASP A 27 -0.10 -16.39 2.64
N TRP A 28 -0.55 -16.46 1.38
CA TRP A 28 0.34 -16.72 0.24
C TRP A 28 1.44 -15.68 0.08
N SER A 29 1.22 -14.46 0.58
CA SER A 29 2.16 -13.36 0.42
C SER A 29 2.99 -13.08 1.68
N LYS A 30 2.85 -13.90 2.73
CA LYS A 30 3.47 -13.61 4.02
C LYS A 30 4.99 -13.47 3.93
N GLU A 31 5.66 -14.40 3.27
CA GLU A 31 7.11 -14.35 3.14
C GLU A 31 7.57 -13.09 2.41
N ALA A 32 6.90 -12.76 1.30
CA ALA A 32 7.22 -11.56 0.52
C ALA A 32 6.95 -10.29 1.32
N ARG A 33 5.82 -10.23 2.04
CA ARG A 33 5.48 -9.07 2.87
C ARG A 33 6.52 -8.85 3.96
N ASP A 34 6.88 -9.91 4.68
CA ASP A 34 7.85 -9.83 5.77
C ASP A 34 9.20 -9.36 5.24
N TRP A 35 9.63 -9.88 4.09
CA TRP A 35 10.87 -9.45 3.48
C TRP A 35 10.83 -7.98 3.07
N CYS A 36 9.76 -7.54 2.41
CA CYS A 36 9.63 -6.15 1.97
C CYS A 36 9.68 -5.16 3.12
N VAL A 37 9.06 -5.53 4.25
CA VAL A 37 9.11 -4.69 5.46
C VAL A 37 10.52 -4.70 6.05
N SER A 38 11.15 -5.86 6.11
CA SER A 38 12.47 -6.01 6.75
C SER A 38 13.55 -5.21 6.04
N VAL A 39 13.45 -5.05 4.71
CA VAL A 39 14.44 -4.28 3.93
C VAL A 39 14.01 -2.83 3.69
N GLY A 40 12.89 -2.41 4.27
CA GLY A 40 12.46 -1.01 4.18
C GLY A 40 11.77 -0.62 2.87
N LEU A 41 11.33 -1.58 2.06
CA LEU A 41 10.60 -1.26 0.83
C LEU A 41 9.17 -0.82 1.10
N PHE A 42 8.54 -1.41 2.11
CA PHE A 42 7.19 -1.03 2.53
C PHE A 42 7.20 -0.54 3.96
N ALA A 43 6.44 0.51 4.20
CA ALA A 43 6.21 1.07 5.52
C ALA A 43 4.72 1.36 5.67
N GLY A 44 4.26 1.54 6.89
CA GLY A 44 2.87 1.88 7.14
C GLY A 44 2.51 3.26 6.61
N ASN A 45 1.21 3.56 6.63
CA ASN A 45 0.68 4.83 6.12
C ASN A 45 0.70 5.97 7.14
N GLY A 46 1.37 5.78 8.27
CA GLY A 46 1.43 6.79 9.33
C GLY A 46 0.38 6.60 10.41
N THR A 47 -0.51 5.63 10.25
CA THR A 47 -1.50 5.28 11.28
C THR A 47 -1.17 3.92 11.88
N THR A 48 -1.79 3.59 13.01
CA THR A 48 -1.58 2.31 13.69
C THR A 48 -2.90 1.57 13.87
N ASP A 49 -2.81 0.26 13.99
CA ASP A 49 -3.93 -0.61 14.29
C ASP A 49 -3.47 -1.58 15.38
N GLY A 50 -4.02 -1.45 16.57
CA GLY A 50 -3.61 -2.28 17.70
C GLY A 50 -2.15 -2.07 18.11
N GLY A 51 -1.59 -0.89 17.85
CA GLY A 51 -0.21 -0.56 18.19
C GLY A 51 0.79 -0.86 17.10
N GLU A 52 0.39 -1.51 16.02
CA GLU A 52 1.25 -1.83 14.88
C GLU A 52 0.96 -0.92 13.70
N ALA A 53 1.98 -0.68 12.87
CA ALA A 53 1.80 0.14 11.68
C ALA A 53 0.74 -0.46 10.76
N ASN A 54 -0.13 0.40 10.22
CA ASN A 54 -1.15 -0.04 9.29
C ASN A 54 -0.55 -0.08 7.89
N MET A 55 -0.34 -1.29 7.36
CA MET A 55 0.40 -1.51 6.12
C MET A 55 -0.44 -1.41 4.86
N MET A 56 -1.77 -1.45 4.99
CA MET A 56 -2.68 -1.27 3.86
C MET A 56 -2.46 -2.30 2.75
N TRP A 57 -2.27 -3.58 3.11
CA TRP A 57 -1.91 -4.61 2.14
C TRP A 57 -2.93 -4.83 1.03
N GLU A 58 -4.20 -4.46 1.26
CA GLU A 58 -5.24 -4.58 0.24
C GLU A 58 -5.44 -3.31 -0.59
N ASP A 59 -4.67 -2.26 -0.32
CA ASP A 59 -4.79 -1.03 -1.08
C ASP A 59 -4.17 -1.18 -2.48
N PHE A 60 -4.53 -0.26 -3.35
CA PHE A 60 -4.03 -0.24 -4.72
C PHE A 60 -2.65 0.42 -4.78
N LEU A 61 -1.85 -0.04 -5.73
CA LEU A 61 -0.55 0.55 -6.01
C LEU A 61 -0.63 1.25 -7.37
N THR A 62 -0.27 2.53 -7.40
CA THR A 62 -0.21 3.25 -8.68
C THR A 62 1.05 2.86 -9.43
N ARG A 63 1.05 3.10 -10.74
CA ARG A 63 2.25 2.85 -11.55
C ARG A 63 3.42 3.72 -11.10
N GLU A 64 3.15 4.94 -10.69
CA GLU A 64 4.17 5.83 -10.16
C GLU A 64 4.79 5.30 -8.87
N GLN A 65 3.95 4.80 -7.97
CA GLN A 65 4.43 4.17 -6.74
C GLN A 65 5.27 2.93 -7.03
N ALA A 66 4.85 2.12 -7.99
CA ALA A 66 5.60 0.94 -8.39
C ALA A 66 6.98 1.32 -8.95
N ALA A 67 7.04 2.36 -9.78
CA ALA A 67 8.32 2.84 -10.31
C ALA A 67 9.26 3.27 -9.20
N GLN A 68 8.73 3.95 -8.18
CA GLN A 68 9.54 4.38 -7.05
C GLN A 68 10.06 3.19 -6.24
N LEU A 69 9.24 2.18 -6.04
CA LEU A 69 9.66 0.96 -5.32
C LEU A 69 10.76 0.22 -6.06
N PHE A 70 10.61 0.04 -7.36
CA PHE A 70 11.62 -0.63 -8.18
C PHE A 70 12.93 0.16 -8.20
N TYR A 71 12.84 1.47 -8.29
CA TYR A 71 14.02 2.31 -8.28
C TYR A 71 14.77 2.20 -6.94
N ARG A 72 14.06 2.25 -5.84
CA ARG A 72 14.67 2.09 -4.52
C ARG A 72 15.35 0.73 -4.37
N PHE A 73 14.67 -0.31 -4.83
CA PHE A 73 15.23 -1.66 -4.79
C PHE A 73 16.52 -1.72 -5.60
N ALA A 74 16.49 -1.23 -6.84
CA ALA A 74 17.65 -1.23 -7.72
C ALA A 74 18.82 -0.46 -7.13
N LYS A 75 18.53 0.71 -6.53
CA LYS A 75 19.55 1.56 -5.93
C LYS A 75 20.20 0.89 -4.73
N THR A 76 19.39 0.27 -3.87
CA THR A 76 19.87 -0.42 -2.68
C THR A 76 20.79 -1.58 -3.04
N HIS A 77 20.53 -2.26 -4.15
CA HIS A 77 21.29 -3.42 -4.59
C HIS A 77 22.33 -3.11 -5.66
N GLY A 78 22.61 -1.85 -5.91
CA GLY A 78 23.67 -1.45 -6.83
C GLY A 78 23.38 -1.72 -8.29
N LEU A 79 22.11 -1.82 -8.68
CA LEU A 79 21.73 -2.08 -10.07
C LEU A 79 21.67 -0.80 -10.92
N VAL A 80 21.66 0.33 -10.31
CA VAL A 80 21.71 1.64 -10.99
C VAL A 80 22.68 2.57 -10.30
#